data_2d261ebf4c17d22cb2df9f8f023d0d1f
#
_entry.id   2d261ebf4c17d22cb2df9f8f023d0d1f
#
_cell.length_a   1.000
_cell.length_b   1.000
_cell.length_c   1.000
_cell.angle_alpha   90.00
_cell.angle_beta   90.00
_cell.angle_gamma   90.00
#
_symmetry.space_group_name_H-M   'P 1'
#
loop_
_entity.id
_entity.type
_entity.pdbx_description
1 polymer ?
#
loop_
_entity_poly.entity_id
_entity_poly.type
_entity_poly.pdbx_seq_one_letter_code
_entity_poly.pdbx_strand_id
1 'polypeptide(L)' 'MLTELTNQNYNELISADKPLVIEFYSPTCVHCKRTEAGLNEAAEELGETAIIAKCDITS' A
#
# COMPACT_ATOMS: atom_id res chain seq x y z
N MET A 1 4.02 4.06 7.05
CA MET A 1 2.57 3.87 7.13
C MET A 1 2.02 3.57 5.75
N LEU A 2 1.16 2.57 5.63
CA LEU A 2 0.58 2.20 4.35
C LEU A 2 -0.64 3.05 4.04
N THR A 3 -0.80 3.41 2.78
CA THR A 3 -1.96 4.16 2.30
C THR A 3 -3.00 3.17 1.77
N GLU A 4 -4.25 3.32 2.20
CA GLU A 4 -5.33 2.49 1.68
C GLU A 4 -5.71 2.98 0.28
N LEU A 5 -5.58 2.09 -0.71
CA LEU A 5 -5.93 2.41 -2.09
C LEU A 5 -7.44 2.28 -2.30
N THR A 6 -8.06 3.32 -2.81
CA THR A 6 -9.49 3.35 -3.09
C THR A 6 -9.74 3.91 -4.49
N ASN A 7 -10.99 3.78 -4.95
CA ASN A 7 -11.37 4.40 -6.23
C ASN A 7 -11.27 5.92 -6.18
N GLN A 8 -11.31 6.49 -4.99
CA GLN A 8 -11.27 7.94 -4.81
C GLN A 8 -9.86 8.51 -4.89
N ASN A 9 -8.85 7.73 -4.43
CA ASN A 9 -7.47 8.21 -4.42
C ASN A 9 -6.58 7.56 -5.47
N TYR A 10 -7.11 6.63 -6.25
CA TYR A 10 -6.34 5.89 -7.24
C TYR A 10 -5.62 6.82 -8.22
N ASN A 11 -6.35 7.76 -8.79
CA ASN A 11 -5.77 8.68 -9.77
C ASN A 11 -4.70 9.58 -9.16
N GLU A 12 -4.89 10.01 -7.93
CA GLU A 12 -3.90 10.81 -7.23
C GLU A 12 -2.60 10.05 -7.02
N LEU A 13 -2.73 8.78 -6.61
CA LEU A 13 -1.55 7.96 -6.33
C LEU A 13 -0.76 7.63 -7.58
N ILE A 14 -1.44 7.29 -8.68
CA ILE A 14 -0.73 6.99 -9.93
C ILE A 14 -0.18 8.23 -10.60
N SER A 15 -0.75 9.40 -10.33
CA SER A 15 -0.27 10.65 -10.89
C SER A 15 0.88 11.25 -10.10
N ALA A 16 1.12 10.76 -8.89
CA ALA A 16 2.25 11.22 -8.10
C ALA A 16 3.55 10.84 -8.78
N ASP A 17 4.52 11.75 -8.79
CA ASP A 17 5.80 11.53 -9.45
C ASP A 17 6.74 10.74 -8.54
N LYS A 18 6.28 9.56 -8.09
CA LYS A 18 7.00 8.68 -7.19
C LYS A 18 6.70 7.23 -7.52
N PRO A 19 7.64 6.31 -7.24
CA PRO A 19 7.35 4.89 -7.37
C PRO A 19 6.15 4.49 -6.50
N LEU A 20 5.27 3.68 -7.05
CA LEU A 20 4.08 3.21 -6.34
C LEU A 20 4.12 1.70 -6.22
N VAL A 21 4.08 1.21 -5.00
CA VAL A 21 4.01 -0.22 -4.69
C VAL A 21 2.62 -0.50 -4.11
N ILE A 22 1.91 -1.46 -4.70
CA ILE A 22 0.56 -1.80 -4.26
C ILE A 22 0.54 -3.24 -3.78
N GLU A 23 0.09 -3.46 -2.54
CA GLU A 23 -0.17 -4.78 -2.00
C GLU A 23 -1.65 -5.10 -2.13
N PHE A 24 -1.97 -6.18 -2.84
CA PHE A 24 -3.35 -6.70 -2.90
C PHE A 24 -3.54 -7.70 -1.79
N TYR A 25 -4.53 -7.50 -0.94
CA TYR A 25 -4.70 -8.32 0.25
C TYR A 25 -6.17 -8.65 0.50
N SER A 26 -6.37 -9.65 1.37
CA SER A 26 -7.68 -9.99 1.92
C SER A 26 -7.62 -9.85 3.43
N PRO A 27 -8.66 -9.28 4.06
CA PRO A 27 -8.67 -9.13 5.52
C PRO A 27 -8.53 -10.46 6.28
N THR A 28 -8.86 -11.58 5.63
CA THR A 28 -8.77 -12.90 6.26
C THR A 28 -7.44 -13.59 5.99
N CYS A 29 -6.54 -12.97 5.24
CA CYS A 29 -5.27 -13.56 4.87
C CYS A 29 -4.22 -13.36 5.97
N VAL A 30 -3.80 -14.46 6.61
CA VAL A 30 -2.78 -14.40 7.66
C VAL A 30 -1.43 -13.99 7.10
N HIS A 31 -1.07 -14.53 5.92
CA HIS A 31 0.19 -14.19 5.28
C HIS A 31 0.26 -12.72 4.88
N CYS A 32 -0.86 -12.17 4.47
CA CYS A 32 -0.92 -10.75 4.11
C CYS A 32 -0.62 -9.84 5.30
N LYS A 33 -1.05 -10.24 6.49
CA LYS A 33 -0.78 -9.46 7.69
C LYS A 33 0.71 -9.43 8.02
N ARG A 34 1.41 -10.55 7.81
CA ARG A 34 2.85 -10.60 8.00
C ARG A 34 3.58 -9.76 6.98
N THR A 35 3.15 -9.83 5.73
CA THR A 35 3.71 -9.02 4.66
C THR A 35 3.47 -7.54 4.92
N GLU A 36 2.31 -7.19 5.46
CA GLU A 36 1.97 -5.82 5.78
C GLU A 36 2.92 -5.23 6.83
N ALA A 37 3.32 -6.02 7.81
CA ALA A 37 4.29 -5.55 8.80
C ALA A 37 5.62 -5.17 8.15
N GLY A 38 6.10 -6.01 7.23
CA GLY A 38 7.32 -5.69 6.47
C GLY A 38 7.17 -4.48 5.58
N LEU A 39 6.00 -4.32 4.95
CA LEU A 39 5.73 -3.15 4.12
C LEU A 39 5.63 -1.87 4.93
N ASN A 40 5.11 -1.93 6.15
CA ASN A 40 5.09 -0.77 7.03
C ASN A 40 6.50 -0.32 7.37
N GLU A 41 7.41 -1.25 7.64
CA GLU A 41 8.82 -0.90 7.87
C GLU A 41 9.44 -0.27 6.65
N ALA A 42 9.19 -0.83 5.46
CA ALA A 42 9.70 -0.28 4.22
C ALA A 42 9.15 1.13 3.97
N ALA A 43 7.88 1.33 4.27
CA ALA A 43 7.25 2.64 4.10
C ALA A 43 7.90 3.69 5.00
N GLU A 44 8.25 3.30 6.24
CA GLU A 44 8.92 4.21 7.14
C GLU A 44 10.33 4.55 6.66
N GLU A 45 11.06 3.55 6.16
CA GLU A 45 12.41 3.76 5.66
C GLU A 45 12.44 4.61 4.40
N LEU A 46 11.51 4.37 3.47
CA LEU A 46 11.46 5.09 2.21
C LEU A 46 10.86 6.49 2.38
N GLY A 47 10.01 6.67 3.39
CA GLY A 47 9.41 7.96 3.68
C GLY A 47 8.67 8.52 2.49
N GLU A 48 9.11 9.69 2.00
CA GLU A 48 8.48 10.38 0.87
C GLU A 48 9.06 9.96 -0.47
N THR A 49 10.04 9.07 -0.48
CA THR A 49 10.70 8.64 -1.71
C THR A 49 9.80 7.76 -2.57
N ALA A 50 8.91 7.00 -1.94
CA ALA A 50 8.00 6.10 -2.64
C ALA A 50 6.66 6.04 -1.91
N ILE A 51 5.62 5.67 -2.64
CA ILE A 51 4.29 5.47 -2.06
C ILE A 51 4.04 3.97 -1.96
N ILE A 52 3.73 3.50 -0.75
CA ILE A 52 3.35 2.10 -0.54
C ILE A 52 1.90 2.07 -0.13
N ALA A 53 1.08 1.43 -0.95
CA ALA A 53 -0.36 1.36 -0.75
C ALA A 53 -0.82 -0.08 -0.63
N LYS A 54 -2.01 -0.27 -0.07
CA LYS A 54 -2.63 -1.58 0.02
C LYS A 54 -4.04 -1.51 -0.53
N CYS A 55 -4.47 -2.58 -1.17
CA CYS A 55 -5.80 -2.67 -1.78
C CYS A 55 -6.50 -3.93 -1.31
N ASP A 56 -7.68 -3.75 -0.70
CA ASP A 56 -8.51 -4.86 -0.25
C ASP A 56 -9.23 -5.46 -1.47
N ILE A 57 -8.89 -6.69 -1.82
CA ILE A 57 -9.45 -7.35 -2.99
C ILE A 57 -10.89 -7.83 -2.78
N THR A 58 -11.40 -7.76 -1.56
CA THR A 58 -12.77 -8.18 -1.24
C THR A 58 -13.76 -7.02 -1.23
N SER A 59 -13.29 -5.81 -1.35
CA SER A 59 -14.17 -4.64 -1.35
C SER A 59 -14.59 -4.19 -2.74
#